data_5edd4d97398d3cf2751a26f6808cf00c
#
_entry.id   5edd4d97398d3cf2751a26f6808cf00c
#
_cell.length_a   1.000
_cell.length_b   1.000
_cell.length_c   1.000
_cell.angle_alpha   90.00
_cell.angle_beta   90.00
_cell.angle_gamma   90.00
#
_symmetry.space_group_name_H-M   'P 1'
#
loop_
_entity.id
_entity.type
_entity.pdbx_description
1 polymer ?
#
loop_
_entity_poly.entity_id
_entity_poly.type
_entity_poly.pdbx_seq_one_letter_code
_entity_poly.pdbx_strand_id
1 'polypeptide(L)'
;GADYSLLDYNRAGIPLIEIVTKIIPGTGKYGPEVAKAYVTELRDILRSIGVSDVKMEQGSLRCDANVSLRLIGSDVLGTRSETKNVNSLRSVERAIRGEMIRHAELLDKGEKVKQETRHFHEDTGLTTSGRSKEQAEDYRYFQDPDLVPVAPSEEWIEKLRASLPEKPSARRKRLQQAWSVPDKEMAAMINADVLDIVEATVNLGADPTKARG
;
A
#
# COMPACT_ATOMS: atom_id res chain seq x y z
N GLY A 1 4.24 -8.73 37.83
CA GLY A 1 4.52 -9.14 36.45
C GLY A 1 5.31 -10.43 36.46
N ALA A 2 5.35 -11.15 35.35
CA ALA A 2 6.16 -12.37 35.25
C ALA A 2 7.64 -11.98 35.07
N ASP A 3 8.54 -12.78 35.63
CA ASP A 3 9.99 -12.59 35.53
C ASP A 3 10.59 -13.12 34.21
N TYR A 4 9.74 -13.43 33.24
CA TYR A 4 10.11 -13.93 31.92
C TYR A 4 9.28 -13.28 30.80
N SER A 5 9.82 -13.30 29.58
CA SER A 5 9.14 -12.87 28.36
C SER A 5 8.84 -14.09 27.49
N LEU A 6 7.65 -14.12 26.89
CA LEU A 6 7.33 -15.08 25.83
C LEU A 6 7.83 -14.50 24.50
N LEU A 7 8.53 -15.33 23.73
CA LEU A 7 9.01 -14.99 22.39
C LEU A 7 8.21 -15.78 21.36
N ASP A 8 7.71 -15.09 20.35
CA ASP A 8 7.01 -15.67 19.22
C ASP A 8 7.88 -15.58 17.96
N TYR A 9 8.30 -16.72 17.44
CA TYR A 9 9.14 -16.84 16.24
C TYR A 9 8.34 -17.14 14.96
N ASN A 10 7.02 -17.08 14.97
CA ASN A 10 6.17 -17.42 13.81
C ASN A 10 6.50 -16.59 12.55
N ARG A 11 7.11 -15.42 12.73
CA ARG A 11 7.53 -14.54 11.61
C ARG A 11 9.05 -14.48 11.44
N ALA A 12 9.81 -15.27 12.18
CA ALA A 12 11.26 -15.32 12.00
C ALA A 12 11.60 -15.89 10.61
N GLY A 13 12.52 -15.23 9.91
CA GLY A 13 12.97 -15.65 8.58
C GLY A 13 11.99 -15.35 7.44
N ILE A 14 10.86 -14.67 7.65
CA ILE A 14 9.98 -14.23 6.57
C ILE A 14 10.64 -13.05 5.85
N PRO A 15 10.87 -13.14 4.52
CA PRO A 15 11.45 -12.05 3.75
C PRO A 15 10.51 -10.85 3.69
N LEU A 16 11.08 -9.65 3.67
CA LEU A 16 10.35 -8.39 3.54
C LEU A 16 10.83 -7.64 2.31
N ILE A 17 9.89 -7.10 1.54
CA ILE A 17 10.17 -6.16 0.45
C ILE A 17 9.61 -4.80 0.88
N GLU A 18 10.45 -3.77 0.88
CA GLU A 18 10.04 -2.39 1.07
C GLU A 18 9.91 -1.69 -0.28
N ILE A 19 8.74 -1.15 -0.56
CA ILE A 19 8.44 -0.41 -1.79
C ILE A 19 8.30 1.07 -1.43
N VAL A 20 9.29 1.87 -1.79
CA VAL A 20 9.29 3.32 -1.55
C VAL A 20 8.76 4.03 -2.80
N THR A 21 7.70 4.80 -2.63
CA THR A 21 7.08 5.53 -3.75
C THR A 21 7.75 6.87 -4.00
N LYS A 22 7.70 7.33 -5.25
CA LYS A 22 7.93 8.74 -5.57
C LYS A 22 6.65 9.54 -5.38
N ILE A 23 6.80 10.85 -5.16
CA ILE A 23 5.66 11.77 -5.15
C ILE A 23 5.05 11.81 -6.55
N ILE A 24 3.72 11.68 -6.64
CA ILE A 24 2.96 11.86 -7.88
C ILE A 24 2.57 13.34 -7.99
N PRO A 25 3.14 14.09 -8.94
CA PRO A 25 2.85 15.53 -9.09
C PRO A 25 1.38 15.76 -9.42
N GLY A 26 0.84 16.90 -9.00
CA GLY A 26 -0.50 17.35 -9.37
C GLY A 26 -1.66 16.70 -8.59
N THR A 27 -1.39 15.82 -7.64
CA THR A 27 -2.45 15.18 -6.85
C THR A 27 -3.18 16.14 -5.91
N GLY A 28 -2.45 17.10 -5.30
CA GLY A 28 -3.01 18.12 -4.42
C GLY A 28 -4.00 17.57 -3.41
N LYS A 29 -5.21 18.13 -3.38
CA LYS A 29 -6.30 17.70 -2.47
C LYS A 29 -6.75 16.24 -2.65
N TYR A 30 -6.46 15.64 -3.77
CA TYR A 30 -6.79 14.24 -4.08
C TYR A 30 -5.70 13.25 -3.65
N GLY A 31 -4.66 13.71 -2.97
CA GLY A 31 -3.59 12.86 -2.45
C GLY A 31 -4.09 11.63 -1.68
N PRO A 32 -5.08 11.76 -0.77
CA PRO A 32 -5.63 10.62 -0.04
C PRO A 32 -6.24 9.54 -0.94
N GLU A 33 -7.05 9.94 -1.92
CA GLU A 33 -7.70 9.03 -2.87
C GLU A 33 -6.69 8.36 -3.79
N VAL A 34 -5.71 9.12 -4.27
CA VAL A 34 -4.63 8.59 -5.12
C VAL A 34 -3.78 7.58 -4.36
N ALA A 35 -3.43 7.86 -3.10
CA ALA A 35 -2.69 6.92 -2.27
C ALA A 35 -3.46 5.61 -2.04
N LYS A 36 -4.76 5.69 -1.74
CA LYS A 36 -5.61 4.50 -1.62
C LYS A 36 -5.66 3.70 -2.91
N ALA A 37 -5.86 4.37 -4.06
CA ALA A 37 -5.88 3.71 -5.37
C ALA A 37 -4.52 3.05 -5.68
N TYR A 38 -3.42 3.71 -5.36
CA TYR A 38 -2.07 3.17 -5.51
C TYR A 38 -1.85 1.90 -4.69
N VAL A 39 -2.18 1.94 -3.39
CA VAL A 39 -2.03 0.77 -2.51
C VAL A 39 -2.96 -0.37 -2.95
N THR A 40 -4.16 -0.04 -3.46
CA THR A 40 -5.08 -1.03 -4.02
C THR A 40 -4.47 -1.76 -5.22
N GLU A 41 -3.94 -1.00 -6.19
CA GLU A 41 -3.31 -1.60 -7.39
C GLU A 41 -2.08 -2.41 -7.01
N LEU A 42 -1.25 -1.92 -6.09
CA LEU A 42 -0.08 -2.63 -5.58
C LEU A 42 -0.49 -3.96 -4.92
N ARG A 43 -1.52 -3.94 -4.08
CA ARG A 43 -2.09 -5.14 -3.46
C ARG A 43 -2.51 -6.17 -4.51
N ASP A 44 -3.23 -5.72 -5.52
CA ASP A 44 -3.73 -6.58 -6.59
C ASP A 44 -2.58 -7.19 -7.42
N ILE A 45 -1.52 -6.41 -7.69
CA ILE A 45 -0.31 -6.90 -8.37
C ILE A 45 0.38 -7.98 -7.53
N LEU A 46 0.66 -7.70 -6.26
CA LEU A 46 1.36 -8.65 -5.37
C LEU A 46 0.59 -9.95 -5.19
N ARG A 47 -0.74 -9.88 -5.12
CA ARG A 47 -1.61 -11.05 -5.10
C ARG A 47 -1.54 -11.83 -6.42
N SER A 48 -1.65 -11.15 -7.56
CA SER A 48 -1.69 -11.79 -8.89
C SER A 48 -0.42 -12.55 -9.24
N ILE A 49 0.74 -12.11 -8.73
CA ILE A 49 2.02 -12.80 -8.91
C ILE A 49 2.33 -13.82 -7.79
N GLY A 50 1.42 -13.98 -6.83
CA GLY A 50 1.51 -15.01 -5.79
C GLY A 50 2.59 -14.80 -4.73
N VAL A 51 3.12 -13.57 -4.56
CA VAL A 51 4.20 -13.30 -3.59
C VAL A 51 3.70 -12.94 -2.20
N SER A 52 2.42 -12.58 -2.05
CA SER A 52 1.81 -12.24 -0.77
C SER A 52 0.30 -12.46 -0.80
N ASP A 53 -0.30 -12.80 0.33
CA ASP A 53 -1.75 -12.83 0.53
C ASP A 53 -2.34 -11.43 0.76
N VAL A 54 -1.47 -10.43 0.91
CA VAL A 54 -1.75 -8.98 1.00
C VAL A 54 -2.79 -8.58 2.04
N LYS A 55 -2.88 -9.31 3.13
CA LYS A 55 -3.81 -9.06 4.23
C LYS A 55 -3.24 -8.00 5.16
N MET A 56 -3.76 -6.78 5.07
CA MET A 56 -3.30 -5.65 5.89
C MET A 56 -3.60 -5.88 7.37
N GLU A 57 -4.74 -6.46 7.70
CA GLU A 57 -5.17 -6.78 9.07
C GLU A 57 -4.31 -7.85 9.74
N GLN A 58 -3.63 -8.69 8.95
CA GLN A 58 -2.68 -9.69 9.43
C GLN A 58 -1.22 -9.24 9.32
N GLY A 59 -0.98 -8.03 8.79
CA GLY A 59 0.35 -7.44 8.62
C GLY A 59 1.17 -8.04 7.49
N SER A 60 0.56 -8.81 6.56
CA SER A 60 1.23 -9.30 5.34
C SER A 60 1.49 -8.19 4.32
N LEU A 61 0.71 -7.13 4.36
CA LEU A 61 0.95 -5.87 3.69
C LEU A 61 0.85 -4.75 4.71
N ARG A 62 1.89 -3.92 4.82
CA ARG A 62 1.90 -2.75 5.70
C ARG A 62 2.10 -1.50 4.86
N CYS A 63 1.48 -0.41 5.26
CA CYS A 63 1.58 0.87 4.60
C CYS A 63 1.89 1.95 5.63
N ASP A 64 3.00 2.65 5.44
CA ASP A 64 3.34 3.85 6.17
C ASP A 64 3.14 5.05 5.25
N ALA A 65 2.41 6.07 5.70
CA ALA A 65 2.10 7.25 4.91
C ALA A 65 2.96 8.45 5.32
N ASN A 66 3.77 8.95 4.40
CA ASN A 66 4.53 10.18 4.57
C ASN A 66 3.76 11.36 3.98
N VAL A 67 3.40 12.33 4.80
CA VAL A 67 2.59 13.48 4.40
C VAL A 67 3.35 14.77 4.64
N SER A 68 3.36 15.65 3.64
CA SER A 68 3.80 17.06 3.76
C SER A 68 2.94 17.96 2.90
N LEU A 69 2.82 19.22 3.27
CA LEU A 69 2.13 20.23 2.47
C LEU A 69 3.14 21.25 1.96
N ARG A 70 2.86 21.81 0.78
CA ARG A 70 3.59 22.92 0.20
C ARG A 70 2.62 23.97 -0.34
N LEU A 71 3.07 25.19 -0.49
CA LEU A 71 2.30 26.23 -1.14
C LEU A 71 2.05 25.88 -2.61
N ILE A 72 0.87 26.21 -3.11
CA ILE A 72 0.54 26.07 -4.53
C ILE A 72 1.51 26.88 -5.36
N GLY A 73 2.10 26.27 -6.38
CA GLY A 73 3.11 26.89 -7.24
C GLY A 73 4.54 26.88 -6.69
N SER A 74 4.78 26.38 -5.47
CA SER A 74 6.12 26.21 -4.91
C SER A 74 6.67 24.82 -5.20
N ASP A 75 7.98 24.72 -5.51
CA ASP A 75 8.70 23.45 -5.61
C ASP A 75 9.34 23.02 -4.29
N VAL A 76 9.28 23.89 -3.27
CA VAL A 76 9.84 23.61 -1.95
C VAL A 76 8.87 22.71 -1.18
N LEU A 77 9.33 21.49 -0.86
CA LEU A 77 8.55 20.54 -0.06
C LEU A 77 8.49 21.00 1.41
N GLY A 78 7.32 20.85 2.02
CA GLY A 78 7.16 21.06 3.46
C GLY A 78 7.78 19.95 4.29
N THR A 79 7.85 20.18 5.59
CA THR A 79 8.24 19.14 6.56
C THR A 79 7.23 18.00 6.56
N ARG A 80 7.72 16.76 6.51
CA ARG A 80 6.87 15.56 6.49
C ARG A 80 6.64 15.01 7.89
N SER A 81 5.48 14.41 8.10
CA SER A 81 5.23 13.44 9.17
C SER A 81 5.01 12.05 8.56
N GLU A 82 5.43 11.03 9.28
CA GLU A 82 5.22 9.62 8.92
C GLU A 82 4.07 9.06 9.76
N THR A 83 3.01 8.56 9.13
CA THR A 83 1.88 7.95 9.83
C THR A 83 1.96 6.44 9.73
N LYS A 84 1.97 5.79 10.89
CA LYS A 84 1.99 4.33 11.05
C LYS A 84 0.66 3.80 11.59
N ASN A 85 0.56 2.48 11.69
CA ASN A 85 -0.63 1.78 12.16
C ASN A 85 -1.85 1.95 11.23
N VAL A 86 -1.57 1.88 9.92
CA VAL A 86 -2.58 2.00 8.86
C VAL A 86 -2.91 0.60 8.35
N ASN A 87 -3.99 0.01 8.87
CA ASN A 87 -4.28 -1.42 8.73
C ASN A 87 -5.36 -1.75 7.69
N SER A 88 -5.81 -0.76 6.93
CA SER A 88 -6.79 -0.95 5.85
C SER A 88 -6.64 0.10 4.76
N LEU A 89 -7.15 -0.18 3.56
CA LEU A 89 -7.19 0.79 2.44
C LEU A 89 -8.00 2.04 2.80
N ARG A 90 -9.05 1.88 3.60
CA ARG A 90 -9.85 3.01 4.10
C ARG A 90 -9.03 3.86 5.06
N SER A 91 -8.25 3.23 5.91
CA SER A 91 -7.38 3.91 6.88
C SER A 91 -6.26 4.67 6.20
N VAL A 92 -5.72 4.18 5.06
CA VAL A 92 -4.74 4.93 4.24
C VAL A 92 -5.31 6.29 3.83
N GLU A 93 -6.50 6.30 3.24
CA GLU A 93 -7.17 7.54 2.82
C GLU A 93 -7.44 8.48 4.01
N ARG A 94 -8.02 7.94 5.10
CA ARG A 94 -8.37 8.72 6.29
C ARG A 94 -7.16 9.30 7.00
N ALA A 95 -6.11 8.52 7.16
CA ALA A 95 -4.87 8.95 7.82
C ALA A 95 -4.20 10.09 7.06
N ILE A 96 -4.07 9.98 5.74
CA ILE A 96 -3.48 11.03 4.91
C ILE A 96 -4.35 12.30 4.96
N ARG A 97 -5.67 12.17 4.83
CA ARG A 97 -6.59 13.30 4.92
C ARG A 97 -6.51 14.00 6.27
N GLY A 98 -6.46 13.25 7.37
CA GLY A 98 -6.31 13.79 8.72
C GLY A 98 -4.99 14.53 8.90
N GLU A 99 -3.87 13.98 8.41
CA GLU A 99 -2.57 14.64 8.47
C GLU A 99 -2.50 15.90 7.59
N MET A 100 -3.12 15.89 6.42
CA MET A 100 -3.21 17.10 5.58
C MET A 100 -3.95 18.22 6.30
N ILE A 101 -5.07 17.93 6.96
CA ILE A 101 -5.83 18.91 7.74
C ILE A 101 -4.98 19.40 8.91
N ARG A 102 -4.38 18.51 9.69
CA ARG A 102 -3.53 18.89 10.83
C ARG A 102 -2.36 19.77 10.41
N HIS A 103 -1.67 19.43 9.30
CA HIS A 103 -0.58 20.26 8.78
C HIS A 103 -1.07 21.65 8.35
N ALA A 104 -2.21 21.72 7.66
CA ALA A 104 -2.80 22.98 7.23
C ALA A 104 -3.12 23.87 8.45
N GLU A 105 -3.77 23.32 9.48
CA GLU A 105 -4.11 24.06 10.71
C GLU A 105 -2.88 24.59 11.44
N LEU A 106 -1.77 23.83 11.50
CA LEU A 106 -0.50 24.30 12.08
C LEU A 106 0.09 25.45 11.27
N LEU A 107 0.16 25.27 9.95
CA LEU A 107 0.76 26.27 9.05
C LEU A 107 -0.07 27.56 9.00
N ASP A 108 -1.39 27.48 9.03
CA ASP A 108 -2.30 28.64 9.07
C ASP A 108 -2.16 29.45 10.38
N LYS A 109 -1.78 28.79 11.48
CA LYS A 109 -1.44 29.42 12.76
C LYS A 109 -0.01 29.99 12.80
N GLY A 110 0.77 29.82 11.73
CA GLY A 110 2.19 30.20 11.70
C GLY A 110 3.10 29.24 12.47
N GLU A 111 2.60 28.09 12.87
CA GLU A 111 3.36 27.03 13.55
C GLU A 111 4.12 26.18 12.53
N LYS A 112 5.14 25.45 13.01
CA LYS A 112 5.93 24.54 12.17
C LYS A 112 5.47 23.10 12.36
N VAL A 113 5.33 22.37 11.26
CA VAL A 113 5.20 20.93 11.29
C VAL A 113 6.50 20.30 11.79
N LYS A 114 6.42 19.37 12.73
CA LYS A 114 7.57 18.60 13.22
C LYS A 114 7.75 17.34 12.38
N GLN A 115 9.00 16.98 12.08
CA GLN A 115 9.31 15.69 11.50
C GLN A 115 9.25 14.62 12.59
N GLU A 116 8.18 13.84 12.58
CA GLU A 116 7.90 12.84 13.61
C GLU A 116 7.18 11.63 13.03
N THR A 117 7.26 10.50 13.73
CA THR A 117 6.37 9.37 13.50
C THR A 117 5.09 9.56 14.32
N ARG A 118 3.95 9.32 13.69
CA ARG A 118 2.63 9.41 14.29
C ARG A 118 1.89 8.09 14.17
N HIS A 119 1.02 7.79 15.10
CA HIS A 119 0.19 6.60 15.11
C HIS A 119 -1.25 6.97 14.78
N PHE A 120 -1.81 6.33 13.75
CA PHE A 120 -3.20 6.51 13.35
C PHE A 120 -4.12 5.69 14.25
N HIS A 121 -5.23 6.29 14.67
CA HIS A 121 -6.30 5.68 15.45
C HIS A 121 -7.56 5.57 14.59
N GLU A 122 -7.95 4.35 14.29
CA GLU A 122 -9.04 4.09 13.33
C GLU A 122 -10.42 4.50 13.85
N ASP A 123 -10.64 4.40 15.16
CA ASP A 123 -11.86 4.79 15.87
C ASP A 123 -12.10 6.29 15.78
N THR A 124 -11.09 7.11 16.06
CA THR A 124 -11.18 8.57 16.05
C THR A 124 -10.88 9.19 14.70
N GLY A 125 -10.10 8.52 13.83
CA GLY A 125 -9.57 9.08 12.59
C GLY A 125 -8.45 10.10 12.80
N LEU A 126 -7.91 10.19 14.01
CA LEU A 126 -6.84 11.12 14.39
C LEU A 126 -5.50 10.40 14.50
N THR A 127 -4.43 11.19 14.57
CA THR A 127 -3.08 10.69 14.82
C THR A 127 -2.56 11.23 16.14
N THR A 128 -1.75 10.44 16.83
CA THR A 128 -0.99 10.87 18.01
C THR A 128 0.50 10.83 17.73
N SER A 129 1.25 11.74 18.36
CA SER A 129 2.72 11.78 18.23
C SER A 129 3.31 10.48 18.79
N GLY A 130 4.19 9.90 18.02
CA GLY A 130 5.02 8.77 18.41
C GLY A 130 6.44 9.21 18.77
N ARG A 131 7.39 8.29 18.62
CA ARG A 131 8.80 8.58 18.85
C ARG A 131 9.37 9.47 17.74
N SER A 132 10.12 10.52 18.09
CA SER A 132 10.91 11.27 17.11
C SER A 132 12.07 10.41 16.62
N LYS A 133 12.27 10.32 15.30
CA LYS A 133 13.48 9.72 14.72
C LYS A 133 14.51 10.82 14.57
N GLU A 134 15.49 10.84 15.45
CA GLU A 134 16.46 11.92 15.46
C GLU A 134 17.60 11.73 14.46
N GLN A 135 17.97 10.50 14.04
CA GLN A 135 19.11 10.27 13.15
C GLN A 135 18.98 8.99 12.28
N ALA A 136 19.64 9.01 11.10
CA ALA A 136 19.70 7.88 10.17
C ALA A 136 20.46 6.65 10.74
N GLU A 137 21.29 6.86 11.74
CA GLU A 137 22.08 5.82 12.43
C GLU A 137 21.21 4.78 13.15
N ASP A 138 19.96 5.13 13.47
CA ASP A 138 19.00 4.21 14.10
C ASP A 138 18.55 3.06 13.17
N TYR A 139 18.81 3.15 11.88
CA TYR A 139 18.36 2.15 10.89
C TYR A 139 19.30 0.96 10.71
N ARG A 140 20.54 1.01 11.23
CA ARG A 140 21.52 -0.09 11.18
C ARG A 140 21.69 -0.66 9.75
N TYR A 141 21.93 0.19 8.75
CA TYR A 141 22.18 -0.19 7.37
C TYR A 141 23.54 -0.87 7.20
N PHE A 142 23.67 -2.09 7.67
CA PHE A 142 24.84 -2.95 7.43
C PHE A 142 24.36 -4.32 6.97
N GLN A 143 25.22 -5.01 6.22
CA GLN A 143 24.91 -6.37 5.77
C GLN A 143 24.84 -7.31 6.97
N ASP A 144 23.82 -8.16 6.96
CA ASP A 144 23.73 -9.27 7.88
C ASP A 144 24.82 -10.30 7.50
N PRO A 145 25.73 -10.67 8.41
CA PRO A 145 26.83 -11.58 8.10
C PRO A 145 26.38 -12.99 7.75
N ASP A 146 25.16 -13.39 8.16
CA ASP A 146 24.59 -14.70 7.91
C ASP A 146 23.84 -14.78 6.56
N LEU A 147 23.64 -13.65 5.87
CA LEU A 147 22.98 -13.59 4.59
C LEU A 147 23.99 -13.42 3.43
N VAL A 148 23.95 -14.37 2.50
CA VAL A 148 24.74 -14.25 1.27
C VAL A 148 24.08 -13.25 0.31
N PRO A 149 24.86 -12.50 -0.50
CA PRO A 149 24.32 -11.62 -1.52
C PRO A 149 23.42 -12.36 -2.51
N VAL A 150 22.25 -11.81 -2.81
CA VAL A 150 21.34 -12.32 -3.82
C VAL A 150 21.65 -11.61 -5.13
N ALA A 151 22.17 -12.36 -6.11
CA ALA A 151 22.55 -11.86 -7.43
C ALA A 151 21.88 -12.71 -8.53
N PRO A 152 20.61 -12.45 -8.88
CA PRO A 152 19.91 -13.18 -9.91
C PRO A 152 20.56 -12.93 -11.28
N SER A 153 20.68 -13.98 -12.13
CA SER A 153 21.17 -13.85 -13.49
C SER A 153 20.14 -13.14 -14.38
N GLU A 154 20.63 -12.46 -15.43
CA GLU A 154 19.76 -11.84 -16.46
C GLU A 154 18.82 -12.87 -17.09
N GLU A 155 19.30 -14.08 -17.37
CA GLU A 155 18.48 -15.16 -17.92
C GLU A 155 17.30 -15.51 -16.98
N TRP A 156 17.58 -15.60 -15.67
CA TRP A 156 16.54 -15.88 -14.69
C TRP A 156 15.52 -14.73 -14.58
N ILE A 157 15.98 -13.49 -14.62
CA ILE A 157 15.12 -12.29 -14.61
C ILE A 157 14.21 -12.29 -15.86
N GLU A 158 14.75 -12.55 -17.05
CA GLU A 158 13.97 -12.60 -18.30
C GLU A 158 12.96 -13.76 -18.29
N LYS A 159 13.33 -14.91 -17.76
CA LYS A 159 12.39 -16.03 -17.57
C LYS A 159 11.23 -15.67 -16.66
N LEU A 160 11.51 -15.00 -15.53
CA LEU A 160 10.46 -14.50 -14.63
C LEU A 160 9.60 -13.43 -15.33
N ARG A 161 10.22 -12.50 -16.05
CA ARG A 161 9.49 -11.46 -16.81
C ARG A 161 8.52 -12.08 -17.82
N ALA A 162 8.95 -13.11 -18.55
CA ALA A 162 8.11 -13.83 -19.51
C ALA A 162 6.97 -14.63 -18.85
N SER A 163 7.10 -14.99 -17.56
CA SER A 163 6.09 -15.74 -16.82
C SER A 163 5.08 -14.84 -16.08
N LEU A 164 5.27 -13.52 -16.09
CA LEU A 164 4.35 -12.61 -15.40
C LEU A 164 2.95 -12.69 -16.00
N PRO A 165 1.89 -12.76 -15.15
CA PRO A 165 0.52 -12.71 -15.63
C PRO A 165 0.18 -11.32 -16.19
N GLU A 166 -0.95 -11.23 -16.88
CA GLU A 166 -1.52 -9.94 -17.29
C GLU A 166 -1.70 -9.03 -16.06
N LYS A 167 -1.34 -7.75 -16.21
CA LYS A 167 -1.48 -6.76 -15.12
C LYS A 167 -2.94 -6.66 -14.69
N PRO A 168 -3.25 -6.61 -13.37
CA PRO A 168 -4.64 -6.52 -12.88
C PRO A 168 -5.45 -5.39 -13.50
N SER A 169 -4.87 -4.19 -13.66
CA SER A 169 -5.55 -3.06 -14.29
C SER A 169 -5.86 -3.29 -15.78
N ALA A 170 -4.97 -3.95 -16.52
CA ALA A 170 -5.20 -4.32 -17.92
C ALA A 170 -6.31 -5.38 -18.02
N ARG A 171 -6.24 -6.42 -17.18
CA ARG A 171 -7.25 -7.46 -17.07
C ARG A 171 -8.63 -6.88 -16.77
N ARG A 172 -8.73 -5.99 -15.79
CA ARG A 172 -9.99 -5.31 -15.46
C ARG A 172 -10.58 -4.61 -16.66
N LYS A 173 -9.78 -3.79 -17.35
CA LYS A 173 -10.25 -3.07 -18.56
C LYS A 173 -10.71 -4.02 -19.65
N ARG A 174 -9.94 -5.07 -19.93
CA ARG A 174 -10.29 -6.06 -20.95
C ARG A 174 -11.61 -6.75 -20.64
N LEU A 175 -11.78 -7.22 -19.41
CA LEU A 175 -12.99 -7.94 -19.00
C LEU A 175 -14.21 -7.02 -18.92
N GLN A 176 -14.04 -5.79 -18.42
CA GLN A 176 -15.12 -4.80 -18.42
C GLN A 176 -15.65 -4.49 -19.83
N GLN A 177 -14.73 -4.33 -20.78
CA GLN A 177 -15.09 -4.09 -22.18
C GLN A 177 -15.76 -5.32 -22.81
N ALA A 178 -15.16 -6.51 -22.61
CA ALA A 178 -15.67 -7.75 -23.20
C ALA A 178 -17.04 -8.15 -22.66
N TRP A 179 -17.31 -7.92 -21.38
CA TRP A 179 -18.52 -8.33 -20.70
C TRP A 179 -19.53 -7.19 -20.46
N SER A 180 -19.18 -5.96 -20.84
CA SER A 180 -19.99 -4.76 -20.57
C SER A 180 -20.32 -4.62 -19.06
N VAL A 181 -19.37 -4.89 -18.19
CA VAL A 181 -19.55 -4.90 -16.72
C VAL A 181 -19.24 -3.52 -16.14
N PRO A 182 -20.15 -2.94 -15.34
CA PRO A 182 -19.88 -1.70 -14.59
C PRO A 182 -18.76 -1.83 -13.59
N ASP A 183 -18.06 -0.72 -13.29
CA ASP A 183 -16.96 -0.65 -12.32
C ASP A 183 -17.33 -1.25 -10.95
N LYS A 184 -18.53 -0.98 -10.47
CA LYS A 184 -19.01 -1.47 -9.17
C LYS A 184 -19.10 -3.00 -9.13
N GLU A 185 -19.58 -3.62 -10.18
CA GLU A 185 -19.70 -5.08 -10.26
C GLU A 185 -18.32 -5.72 -10.43
N MET A 186 -17.46 -5.14 -11.27
CA MET A 186 -16.07 -5.60 -11.40
C MET A 186 -15.34 -5.55 -10.06
N ALA A 187 -15.46 -4.45 -9.31
CA ALA A 187 -14.89 -4.31 -7.98
C ALA A 187 -15.46 -5.34 -6.99
N ALA A 188 -16.74 -5.67 -7.07
CA ALA A 188 -17.36 -6.68 -6.23
C ALA A 188 -16.77 -8.08 -6.49
N MET A 189 -16.60 -8.48 -7.76
CA MET A 189 -15.98 -9.75 -8.12
C MET A 189 -14.52 -9.86 -7.65
N ILE A 190 -13.75 -8.77 -7.76
CA ILE A 190 -12.36 -8.72 -7.28
C ILE A 190 -12.30 -8.84 -5.76
N ASN A 191 -13.15 -8.10 -5.04
CA ASN A 191 -13.17 -8.13 -3.58
C ASN A 191 -13.65 -9.48 -3.01
N ALA A 192 -14.55 -10.16 -3.73
CA ALA A 192 -15.01 -11.50 -3.38
C ALA A 192 -14.02 -12.61 -3.80
N ASP A 193 -12.92 -12.24 -4.50
CA ASP A 193 -11.91 -13.18 -5.03
C ASP A 193 -12.49 -14.26 -5.98
N VAL A 194 -13.52 -13.89 -6.75
CA VAL A 194 -14.21 -14.81 -7.68
C VAL A 194 -13.93 -14.52 -9.15
N LEU A 195 -13.14 -13.48 -9.46
CA LEU A 195 -12.91 -13.07 -10.85
C LEU A 195 -12.30 -14.18 -11.71
N ASP A 196 -11.42 -15.00 -11.15
CA ASP A 196 -10.77 -16.09 -11.87
C ASP A 196 -11.76 -17.18 -12.28
N ILE A 197 -12.66 -17.54 -11.37
CA ILE A 197 -13.68 -18.56 -11.65
C ILE A 197 -14.73 -18.03 -12.64
N VAL A 198 -15.11 -16.75 -12.54
CA VAL A 198 -16.03 -16.12 -13.49
C VAL A 198 -15.42 -16.09 -14.88
N GLU A 199 -14.16 -15.65 -15.03
CA GLU A 199 -13.48 -15.63 -16.33
C GLU A 199 -13.34 -17.04 -16.93
N ALA A 200 -12.94 -18.01 -16.12
CA ALA A 200 -12.86 -19.40 -16.57
C ALA A 200 -14.22 -19.93 -17.04
N THR A 201 -15.30 -19.62 -16.32
CA THR A 201 -16.67 -20.03 -16.65
C THR A 201 -17.13 -19.40 -17.97
N VAL A 202 -16.84 -18.12 -18.17
CA VAL A 202 -17.16 -17.42 -19.44
C VAL A 202 -16.35 -18.00 -20.60
N ASN A 203 -15.08 -18.32 -20.40
CA ASN A 203 -14.23 -18.92 -21.43
C ASN A 203 -14.72 -20.34 -21.84
N LEU A 204 -15.48 -21.02 -20.97
CA LEU A 204 -16.15 -22.27 -21.28
C LEU A 204 -17.51 -22.09 -22.00
N GLY A 205 -17.88 -20.84 -22.30
CA GLY A 205 -19.08 -20.52 -23.09
C GLY A 205 -20.28 -20.05 -22.28
N ALA A 206 -20.12 -19.80 -20.97
CA ALA A 206 -21.20 -19.21 -20.18
C ALA A 206 -21.42 -17.74 -20.53
N ASP A 207 -22.66 -17.29 -20.42
CA ASP A 207 -23.00 -15.88 -20.52
C ASP A 207 -22.39 -15.09 -19.35
N PRO A 208 -21.65 -13.99 -19.58
CA PRO A 208 -21.00 -13.23 -18.52
C PRO A 208 -21.97 -12.71 -17.44
N THR A 209 -23.20 -12.37 -17.83
CA THR A 209 -24.22 -11.88 -16.89
C THR A 209 -24.68 -12.97 -15.94
N LYS A 210 -24.77 -14.21 -16.43
CA LYS A 210 -25.14 -15.38 -15.60
C LYS A 210 -23.99 -15.92 -14.76
N ALA A 211 -22.77 -15.84 -15.29
CA ALA A 211 -21.58 -16.33 -14.61
C ALA A 211 -21.19 -15.50 -13.36
N ARG A 212 -21.61 -14.25 -13.30
CA ARG A 212 -21.31 -13.30 -12.21
C ARG A 212 -22.42 -13.16 -11.15
N GLY A 213 -23.59 -13.75 -11.36
CA GLY A 213 -24.75 -13.76 -10.43
C GLY A 213 -24.70 -15.01 -9.56
#